data_1c031dcb701eea216f7b10c56701bcd4
#
_entry.id   1c031dcb701eea216f7b10c56701bcd4
#
_cell.length_a   1.000
_cell.length_b   1.000
_cell.length_c   1.000
_cell.angle_alpha   90.00
_cell.angle_beta   90.00
_cell.angle_gamma   90.00
#
_symmetry.space_group_name_H-M   'P 1'
#
loop_
_entity.id
_entity.type
_entity.pdbx_description
1 polymer ?
#
loop_
_entity_poly.entity_id
_entity_poly.type
_entity_poly.pdbx_seq_one_letter_code
_entity_poly.pdbx_strand_id
1 'polypeptide(L)'
;DKIKTGDYVPAVREGIRRQNAEIDAIIRNPEVPTFANTVLAYEKSGEMLHRVGTVFGNLLSAETNDDLQELAKEIMPMMSEHENNISLNEELFARIKAVYEQQNKETLNPEQHKLLEDIYNGFVRNGANLQGEAKEKYRALCKELSLLTLQFSENNLKETNDYKLVITDKSQLAGLPESAVEAAAETAGEKGVEGWVFTLQAPSYGPFLPYAES
;
A
#
# COMPACT_ATOMS: atom_id res chain seq x y z
N ASP A 1 20.74 7.44 -2.85
CA ASP A 1 21.65 8.02 -3.84
C ASP A 1 22.16 7.06 -4.92
N LYS A 2 21.87 5.74 -4.80
CA LYS A 2 22.31 4.74 -5.78
C LYS A 2 21.14 4.15 -6.56
N ILE A 3 19.91 4.21 -6.04
CA ILE A 3 18.72 3.67 -6.69
C ILE A 3 18.15 4.74 -7.60
N LYS A 4 17.93 4.36 -8.87
CA LYS A 4 17.31 5.23 -9.89
C LYS A 4 15.89 4.77 -10.15
N THR A 5 15.05 5.69 -10.65
CA THR A 5 13.66 5.41 -11.02
C THR A 5 13.52 4.17 -11.92
N GLY A 6 14.43 3.99 -12.88
CA GLY A 6 14.44 2.83 -13.77
C GLY A 6 14.82 1.48 -13.13
N ASP A 7 15.28 1.47 -11.87
CA ASP A 7 15.68 0.22 -11.19
C ASP A 7 14.48 -0.49 -10.55
N TYR A 8 13.34 0.22 -10.30
CA TYR A 8 12.21 -0.34 -9.55
C TYR A 8 11.50 -1.48 -10.29
N VAL A 9 11.12 -1.29 -11.54
CA VAL A 9 10.42 -2.35 -12.32
C VAL A 9 11.24 -3.62 -12.42
N PRO A 10 12.54 -3.58 -12.83
CA PRO A 10 13.39 -4.77 -12.80
C PRO A 10 13.51 -5.41 -11.42
N ALA A 11 13.63 -4.62 -10.35
CA ALA A 11 13.74 -5.12 -8.99
C ALA A 11 12.45 -5.80 -8.51
N VAL A 12 11.28 -5.23 -8.82
CA VAL A 12 9.97 -5.85 -8.53
C VAL A 12 9.83 -7.17 -9.28
N ARG A 13 10.14 -7.22 -10.57
CA ARG A 13 10.09 -8.45 -11.37
C ARG A 13 11.01 -9.54 -10.81
N GLU A 14 12.22 -9.18 -10.42
CA GLU A 14 13.15 -10.12 -9.78
C GLU A 14 12.66 -10.57 -8.41
N GLY A 15 12.08 -9.67 -7.59
CA GLY A 15 11.46 -9.99 -6.32
C GLY A 15 10.31 -11.00 -6.48
N ILE A 16 9.42 -10.77 -7.46
CA ILE A 16 8.33 -11.69 -7.83
C ILE A 16 8.88 -13.05 -8.25
N ARG A 17 9.88 -13.05 -9.11
CA ARG A 17 10.52 -14.31 -9.57
C ARG A 17 11.10 -15.13 -8.41
N ARG A 18 11.76 -14.45 -7.46
CA ARG A 18 12.33 -15.13 -6.27
C ARG A 18 11.24 -15.67 -5.38
N GLN A 19 10.23 -14.86 -5.06
CA GLN A 19 9.13 -15.31 -4.21
C GLN A 19 8.37 -16.49 -4.86
N ASN A 20 8.14 -16.48 -6.17
CA ASN A 20 7.56 -17.62 -6.87
C ASN A 20 8.38 -18.89 -6.68
N ALA A 21 9.71 -18.81 -6.76
CA ALA A 21 10.58 -19.97 -6.52
C ALA A 21 10.52 -20.47 -5.06
N GLU A 22 10.39 -19.55 -4.09
CA GLU A 22 10.23 -19.88 -2.67
C GLU A 22 8.86 -20.56 -2.43
N ILE A 23 7.79 -20.05 -3.02
CA ILE A 23 6.45 -20.65 -2.95
C ILE A 23 6.43 -22.02 -3.61
N ASP A 24 7.05 -22.17 -4.79
CA ASP A 24 7.18 -23.46 -5.48
C ASP A 24 7.94 -24.48 -4.62
N ALA A 25 8.96 -24.07 -3.89
CA ALA A 25 9.69 -24.95 -2.99
C ALA A 25 8.82 -25.44 -1.82
N ILE A 26 7.94 -24.58 -1.28
CA ILE A 26 6.96 -24.96 -0.26
C ILE A 26 5.97 -25.99 -0.84
N ILE A 27 5.39 -25.72 -2.00
CA ILE A 27 4.39 -26.57 -2.66
C ILE A 27 4.97 -27.96 -2.97
N ARG A 28 6.18 -27.99 -3.50
CA ARG A 28 6.85 -29.24 -3.95
C ARG A 28 7.55 -30.00 -2.82
N ASN A 29 7.51 -29.50 -1.58
CA ASN A 29 8.11 -30.20 -0.45
C ASN A 29 7.39 -31.56 -0.24
N PRO A 30 8.08 -32.71 -0.35
CA PRO A 30 7.47 -34.03 -0.23
C PRO A 30 7.07 -34.40 1.21
N GLU A 31 7.55 -33.63 2.20
CA GLU A 31 7.24 -33.87 3.60
C GLU A 31 5.81 -33.47 3.94
N VAL A 32 5.26 -34.09 4.98
CA VAL A 32 3.98 -33.67 5.55
C VAL A 32 4.02 -32.20 5.94
N PRO A 33 2.99 -31.42 5.60
CA PRO A 33 2.93 -30.01 5.99
C PRO A 33 3.02 -29.84 7.51
N THR A 34 3.93 -28.98 7.94
CA THR A 34 4.13 -28.57 9.34
C THR A 34 4.17 -27.05 9.43
N PHE A 35 4.06 -26.51 10.64
CA PHE A 35 4.24 -25.08 10.87
C PHE A 35 5.59 -24.59 10.29
N ALA A 36 6.67 -25.31 10.52
CA ALA A 36 8.01 -24.92 10.08
C ALA A 36 8.19 -24.95 8.56
N ASN A 37 7.79 -26.04 7.89
CA ASN A 37 8.05 -26.22 6.46
C ASN A 37 6.99 -25.59 5.54
N THR A 38 5.91 -25.06 6.11
CA THR A 38 4.81 -24.47 5.34
C THR A 38 4.53 -23.03 5.80
N VAL A 39 4.09 -22.84 7.05
CA VAL A 39 3.63 -21.54 7.54
C VAL A 39 4.80 -20.57 7.73
N LEU A 40 5.83 -20.99 8.45
CA LEU A 40 7.02 -20.18 8.67
C LEU A 40 7.84 -19.98 7.39
N ALA A 41 7.87 -20.97 6.51
CA ALA A 41 8.51 -20.85 5.20
C ALA A 41 7.77 -19.83 4.31
N TYR A 42 6.43 -19.82 4.33
CA TYR A 42 5.61 -18.83 3.66
C TYR A 42 5.83 -17.41 4.22
N GLU A 43 5.80 -17.25 5.54
CA GLU A 43 6.03 -15.96 6.23
C GLU A 43 7.39 -15.34 5.87
N LYS A 44 8.40 -16.17 5.67
CA LYS A 44 9.75 -15.72 5.28
C LYS A 44 9.91 -15.48 3.78
N SER A 45 8.93 -15.88 2.98
CA SER A 45 9.01 -15.73 1.53
C SER A 45 8.83 -14.26 1.10
N GLY A 46 9.42 -13.89 -0.03
CA GLY A 46 9.23 -12.58 -0.63
C GLY A 46 9.95 -11.42 0.06
N GLU A 47 10.95 -11.66 0.93
CA GLU A 47 11.68 -10.61 1.65
C GLU A 47 12.24 -9.54 0.69
N MET A 48 12.77 -9.94 -0.46
CA MET A 48 13.28 -8.99 -1.45
C MET A 48 12.17 -8.12 -2.03
N LEU A 49 11.06 -8.74 -2.42
CA LEU A 49 9.91 -8.01 -2.99
C LEU A 49 9.32 -7.04 -1.98
N HIS A 50 9.16 -7.48 -0.73
CA HIS A 50 8.68 -6.64 0.37
C HIS A 50 9.59 -5.42 0.58
N ARG A 51 10.91 -5.62 0.58
CA ARG A 51 11.89 -4.54 0.75
C ARG A 51 11.81 -3.52 -0.39
N VAL A 52 11.75 -3.99 -1.65
CA VAL A 52 11.61 -3.13 -2.84
C VAL A 52 10.28 -2.37 -2.79
N GLY A 53 9.17 -3.07 -2.50
CA GLY A 53 7.83 -2.47 -2.40
C GLY A 53 7.73 -1.42 -1.29
N THR A 54 8.35 -1.68 -0.12
CA THR A 54 8.39 -0.73 0.99
C THR A 54 9.14 0.55 0.62
N VAL A 55 10.31 0.43 -0.01
CA VAL A 55 11.09 1.62 -0.44
C VAL A 55 10.31 2.40 -1.49
N PHE A 56 9.76 1.73 -2.51
CA PHE A 56 8.97 2.37 -3.56
C PHE A 56 7.72 3.07 -2.98
N GLY A 57 6.95 2.37 -2.14
CA GLY A 57 5.74 2.92 -1.52
C GLY A 57 6.00 4.13 -0.62
N ASN A 58 7.10 4.11 0.15
CA ASN A 58 7.49 5.26 0.96
C ASN A 58 7.84 6.49 0.11
N LEU A 59 8.59 6.31 -0.98
CA LEU A 59 8.91 7.42 -1.89
C LEU A 59 7.67 7.92 -2.63
N LEU A 60 6.80 7.01 -3.07
CA LEU A 60 5.55 7.38 -3.73
C LEU A 60 4.62 8.21 -2.81
N SER A 61 4.61 7.95 -1.51
CA SER A 61 3.74 8.66 -0.58
C SER A 61 4.36 9.93 0.03
N ALA A 62 5.68 9.95 0.26
CA ALA A 62 6.34 11.03 0.97
C ALA A 62 7.06 12.02 0.05
N GLU A 63 7.54 11.58 -1.12
CA GLU A 63 8.35 12.40 -2.04
C GLU A 63 8.08 12.04 -3.51
N THR A 64 6.79 12.01 -3.86
CA THR A 64 6.34 11.63 -5.19
C THR A 64 6.69 12.66 -6.25
N ASN A 65 6.82 12.19 -7.48
CA ASN A 65 6.93 12.99 -8.70
C ASN A 65 6.25 12.26 -9.87
N ASP A 66 6.15 12.93 -11.01
CA ASP A 66 5.45 12.37 -12.18
C ASP A 66 6.04 11.03 -12.62
N ASP A 67 7.36 10.86 -12.57
CA ASP A 67 8.03 9.61 -12.97
C ASP A 67 7.63 8.45 -12.02
N LEU A 68 7.59 8.69 -10.71
CA LEU A 68 7.16 7.68 -9.73
C LEU A 68 5.68 7.34 -9.87
N GLN A 69 4.83 8.33 -10.18
CA GLN A 69 3.40 8.10 -10.42
C GLN A 69 3.16 7.27 -11.67
N GLU A 70 3.89 7.52 -12.76
CA GLU A 70 3.81 6.69 -13.97
C GLU A 70 4.30 5.26 -13.71
N LEU A 71 5.39 5.08 -12.95
CA LEU A 71 5.85 3.75 -12.56
C LEU A 71 4.85 3.01 -11.66
N ALA A 72 4.14 3.73 -10.79
CA ALA A 72 3.13 3.13 -9.94
C ALA A 72 2.00 2.47 -10.75
N LYS A 73 1.64 3.02 -11.92
CA LYS A 73 0.64 2.45 -12.82
C LYS A 73 1.07 1.10 -13.41
N GLU A 74 2.37 0.82 -13.50
CA GLU A 74 2.91 -0.48 -13.90
C GLU A 74 3.12 -1.40 -12.69
N ILE A 75 3.73 -0.89 -11.62
CA ILE A 75 4.16 -1.68 -10.45
C ILE A 75 2.96 -2.17 -9.63
N MET A 76 1.97 -1.30 -9.34
CA MET A 76 0.87 -1.65 -8.43
C MET A 76 -0.01 -2.78 -9.00
N PRO A 77 -0.42 -2.79 -10.29
CA PRO A 77 -1.13 -3.92 -10.85
C PRO A 77 -0.28 -5.21 -10.88
N MET A 78 1.01 -5.11 -11.14
CA MET A 78 1.93 -6.27 -11.16
C MET A 78 2.04 -6.91 -9.77
N MET A 79 2.17 -6.11 -8.71
CA MET A 79 2.18 -6.59 -7.33
C MET A 79 0.85 -7.20 -6.94
N SER A 80 -0.27 -6.53 -7.26
CA SER A 80 -1.63 -7.05 -7.00
C SER A 80 -1.88 -8.39 -7.71
N GLU A 81 -1.47 -8.53 -8.97
CA GLU A 81 -1.57 -9.79 -9.71
C GLU A 81 -0.74 -10.90 -9.03
N HIS A 82 0.47 -10.57 -8.59
CA HIS A 82 1.34 -11.51 -7.89
C HIS A 82 0.73 -11.96 -6.55
N GLU A 83 0.23 -11.03 -5.73
CA GLU A 83 -0.46 -11.35 -4.48
C GLU A 83 -1.69 -12.24 -4.71
N ASN A 84 -2.47 -11.95 -5.75
CA ASN A 84 -3.61 -12.80 -6.14
C ASN A 84 -3.16 -14.19 -6.58
N ASN A 85 -2.03 -14.30 -7.30
CA ASN A 85 -1.49 -15.59 -7.71
C ASN A 85 -1.08 -16.46 -6.53
N ILE A 86 -0.57 -15.84 -5.45
CA ILE A 86 -0.23 -16.54 -4.21
C ILE A 86 -1.50 -16.90 -3.41
N SER A 87 -2.34 -15.90 -3.13
CA SER A 87 -3.53 -16.09 -2.26
C SER A 87 -4.57 -17.04 -2.85
N LEU A 88 -4.63 -17.13 -4.19
CA LEU A 88 -5.51 -18.04 -4.92
C LEU A 88 -4.82 -19.36 -5.35
N ASN A 89 -3.60 -19.62 -4.86
CA ASN A 89 -2.90 -20.87 -5.16
C ASN A 89 -3.48 -22.01 -4.33
N GLU A 90 -4.13 -22.95 -5.00
CA GLU A 90 -4.83 -24.07 -4.36
C GLU A 90 -3.89 -25.06 -3.65
N GLU A 91 -2.70 -25.31 -4.24
CA GLU A 91 -1.72 -26.25 -3.68
C GLU A 91 -1.07 -25.66 -2.42
N LEU A 92 -0.72 -24.37 -2.45
CA LEU A 92 -0.21 -23.67 -1.25
C LEU A 92 -1.27 -23.62 -0.15
N PHE A 93 -2.50 -23.25 -0.51
CA PHE A 93 -3.59 -23.20 0.47
C PHE A 93 -3.90 -24.58 1.06
N ALA A 94 -3.87 -25.65 0.27
CA ALA A 94 -4.06 -27.01 0.78
C ALA A 94 -3.02 -27.37 1.84
N ARG A 95 -1.76 -26.99 1.68
CA ARG A 95 -0.70 -27.20 2.67
C ARG A 95 -0.93 -26.38 3.95
N ILE A 96 -1.28 -25.08 3.81
CA ILE A 96 -1.59 -24.18 4.94
C ILE A 96 -2.79 -24.74 5.72
N LYS A 97 -3.85 -25.13 5.02
CA LYS A 97 -5.05 -25.72 5.60
C LYS A 97 -4.75 -27.01 6.36
N ALA A 98 -3.89 -27.88 5.81
CA ALA A 98 -3.48 -29.10 6.47
C ALA A 98 -2.76 -28.83 7.80
N VAL A 99 -1.90 -27.80 7.87
CA VAL A 99 -1.28 -27.37 9.13
C VAL A 99 -2.32 -26.82 10.09
N TYR A 100 -3.24 -25.99 9.62
CA TYR A 100 -4.30 -25.40 10.45
C TYR A 100 -5.21 -26.47 11.07
N GLU A 101 -5.64 -27.46 10.30
CA GLU A 101 -6.49 -28.55 10.78
C GLU A 101 -5.75 -29.51 11.76
N GLN A 102 -4.42 -29.51 11.74
CA GLN A 102 -3.58 -30.35 12.58
C GLN A 102 -2.89 -29.59 13.73
N GLN A 103 -3.20 -28.31 13.94
CA GLN A 103 -2.51 -27.43 14.90
C GLN A 103 -2.49 -28.00 16.35
N ASN A 104 -3.47 -28.80 16.73
CA ASN A 104 -3.52 -29.46 18.05
C ASN A 104 -2.54 -30.64 18.19
N LYS A 105 -1.90 -31.09 17.10
CA LYS A 105 -0.90 -32.14 17.09
C LYS A 105 0.54 -31.65 17.20
N GLU A 106 0.76 -30.37 16.94
CA GLU A 106 2.06 -29.70 17.10
C GLU A 106 2.06 -28.89 18.39
N THR A 107 3.21 -28.83 19.06
CA THR A 107 3.39 -27.95 20.21
C THR A 107 3.79 -26.56 19.70
N LEU A 108 2.80 -25.73 19.41
CA LEU A 108 2.98 -24.34 18.99
C LEU A 108 2.90 -23.40 20.19
N ASN A 109 3.74 -22.35 20.21
CA ASN A 109 3.58 -21.27 21.17
C ASN A 109 2.42 -20.32 20.76
N PRO A 110 1.98 -19.38 21.64
CA PRO A 110 0.86 -18.48 21.33
C PRO A 110 1.04 -17.63 20.06
N GLU A 111 2.26 -17.14 19.80
CA GLU A 111 2.58 -16.34 18.61
C GLU A 111 2.50 -17.19 17.33
N GLN A 112 2.97 -18.43 17.38
CA GLN A 112 2.88 -19.37 16.27
C GLN A 112 1.44 -19.75 15.96
N HIS A 113 0.60 -19.96 16.98
CA HIS A 113 -0.82 -20.18 16.81
C HIS A 113 -1.49 -18.96 16.14
N LYS A 114 -1.17 -17.77 16.62
CA LYS A 114 -1.72 -16.53 16.05
C LYS A 114 -1.30 -16.35 14.60
N LEU A 115 -0.02 -16.54 14.27
CA LEU A 115 0.48 -16.46 12.90
C LEU A 115 -0.22 -17.45 11.97
N LEU A 116 -0.37 -18.71 12.40
CA LEU A 116 -1.07 -19.73 11.62
C LEU A 116 -2.53 -19.34 11.36
N GLU A 117 -3.23 -18.86 12.39
CA GLU A 117 -4.61 -18.40 12.28
C GLU A 117 -4.74 -17.21 11.32
N ASP A 118 -3.85 -16.22 11.44
CA ASP A 118 -3.87 -15.03 10.60
C ASP A 118 -3.59 -15.35 9.14
N ILE A 119 -2.60 -16.20 8.86
CA ILE A 119 -2.29 -16.65 7.50
C ILE A 119 -3.46 -17.45 6.92
N TYR A 120 -4.00 -18.44 7.64
CA TYR A 120 -5.14 -19.21 7.16
C TYR A 120 -6.36 -18.33 6.85
N ASN A 121 -6.74 -17.47 7.80
CA ASN A 121 -7.85 -16.53 7.61
C ASN A 121 -7.58 -15.53 6.50
N GLY A 122 -6.33 -15.08 6.34
CA GLY A 122 -5.89 -14.24 5.23
C GLY A 122 -6.19 -14.89 3.88
N PHE A 123 -5.78 -16.13 3.69
CA PHE A 123 -6.07 -16.88 2.46
C PHE A 123 -7.58 -17.04 2.22
N VAL A 124 -8.35 -17.42 3.25
CA VAL A 124 -9.82 -17.57 3.14
C VAL A 124 -10.48 -16.25 2.73
N ARG A 125 -10.11 -15.13 3.36
CA ARG A 125 -10.66 -13.80 3.05
C ARG A 125 -10.26 -13.30 1.66
N ASN A 126 -9.08 -13.68 1.21
CA ASN A 126 -8.57 -13.34 -0.13
C ASN A 126 -8.98 -14.37 -1.20
N GLY A 127 -10.03 -15.14 -0.95
CA GLY A 127 -10.70 -15.93 -1.95
C GLY A 127 -10.10 -17.31 -2.23
N ALA A 128 -9.26 -17.87 -1.35
CA ALA A 128 -8.66 -19.19 -1.54
C ALA A 128 -9.70 -20.31 -1.74
N ASN A 129 -10.92 -20.13 -1.24
CA ASN A 129 -12.04 -21.04 -1.43
C ASN A 129 -12.83 -20.81 -2.73
N LEU A 130 -12.52 -19.75 -3.50
CA LEU A 130 -13.20 -19.46 -4.76
C LEU A 130 -12.71 -20.42 -5.85
N GLN A 131 -13.63 -20.84 -6.72
CA GLN A 131 -13.34 -21.72 -7.85
C GLN A 131 -13.98 -21.18 -9.13
N GLY A 132 -13.43 -21.61 -10.29
CA GLY A 132 -13.99 -21.33 -11.60
C GLY A 132 -14.20 -19.83 -11.85
N GLU A 133 -15.37 -19.45 -12.38
CA GLU A 133 -15.70 -18.08 -12.76
C GLU A 133 -15.61 -17.07 -11.60
N ALA A 134 -15.97 -17.47 -10.38
CA ALA A 134 -15.88 -16.62 -9.19
C ALA A 134 -14.43 -16.22 -8.90
N LYS A 135 -13.48 -17.13 -9.08
CA LYS A 135 -12.04 -16.88 -8.90
C LYS A 135 -11.50 -15.89 -9.93
N GLU A 136 -11.87 -16.05 -11.20
CA GLU A 136 -11.47 -15.13 -12.28
C GLU A 136 -12.08 -13.74 -12.11
N LYS A 137 -13.35 -13.67 -11.71
CA LYS A 137 -14.01 -12.40 -11.38
C LYS A 137 -13.32 -11.68 -10.21
N TYR A 138 -12.93 -12.42 -9.18
CA TYR A 138 -12.18 -11.86 -8.05
C TYR A 138 -10.84 -11.27 -8.50
N ARG A 139 -10.06 -11.99 -9.34
CA ARG A 139 -8.80 -11.48 -9.91
C ARG A 139 -9.01 -10.18 -10.69
N ALA A 140 -10.03 -10.14 -11.53
CA ALA A 140 -10.34 -8.95 -12.32
C ALA A 140 -10.68 -7.74 -11.44
N LEU A 141 -11.50 -7.95 -10.40
CA LEU A 141 -11.86 -6.91 -9.43
C LEU A 141 -10.66 -6.40 -8.63
N CYS A 142 -9.76 -7.29 -8.19
CA CYS A 142 -8.55 -6.88 -7.49
C CYS A 142 -7.64 -6.01 -8.37
N LYS A 143 -7.49 -6.37 -9.64
CA LYS A 143 -6.70 -5.58 -10.60
C LYS A 143 -7.34 -4.20 -10.83
N GLU A 144 -8.63 -4.13 -11.03
CA GLU A 144 -9.36 -2.86 -11.18
C GLU A 144 -9.24 -2.01 -9.92
N LEU A 145 -9.43 -2.61 -8.74
CA LEU A 145 -9.31 -1.92 -7.45
C LEU A 145 -7.92 -1.32 -7.25
N SER A 146 -6.84 -2.01 -7.62
CA SER A 146 -5.48 -1.49 -7.48
C SER A 146 -5.27 -0.21 -8.28
N LEU A 147 -5.81 -0.13 -9.50
CA LEU A 147 -5.74 1.06 -10.35
C LEU A 147 -6.63 2.20 -9.83
N LEU A 148 -7.84 1.89 -9.40
CA LEU A 148 -8.77 2.89 -8.84
C LEU A 148 -8.25 3.49 -7.54
N THR A 149 -7.61 2.70 -6.69
CA THR A 149 -6.97 3.18 -5.46
C THR A 149 -5.82 4.14 -5.77
N LEU A 150 -4.99 3.81 -6.76
CA LEU A 150 -3.92 4.70 -7.21
C LEU A 150 -4.49 6.01 -7.76
N GLN A 151 -5.47 5.93 -8.67
CA GLN A 151 -6.11 7.11 -9.25
C GLN A 151 -6.79 8.00 -8.20
N PHE A 152 -7.43 7.40 -7.19
CA PHE A 152 -8.00 8.14 -6.07
C PHE A 152 -6.93 8.93 -5.31
N SER A 153 -5.79 8.28 -5.03
CA SER A 153 -4.67 8.93 -4.32
C SER A 153 -4.07 10.09 -5.13
N GLU A 154 -3.87 9.89 -6.45
CA GLU A 154 -3.38 10.93 -7.36
C GLU A 154 -4.36 12.12 -7.43
N ASN A 155 -5.66 11.86 -7.57
CA ASN A 155 -6.69 12.90 -7.62
C ASN A 155 -6.74 13.68 -6.30
N ASN A 156 -6.69 12.98 -5.16
CA ASN A 156 -6.67 13.62 -3.84
C ASN A 156 -5.45 14.54 -3.66
N LEU A 157 -4.26 14.05 -4.08
CA LEU A 157 -3.04 14.85 -4.03
C LEU A 157 -3.14 16.08 -4.91
N LYS A 158 -3.64 15.91 -6.14
CA LYS A 158 -3.82 17.01 -7.09
C LYS A 158 -4.78 18.08 -6.55
N GLU A 159 -5.96 17.68 -6.09
CA GLU A 159 -6.94 18.61 -5.50
C GLU A 159 -6.37 19.34 -4.27
N THR A 160 -5.61 18.64 -3.42
CA THR A 160 -4.95 19.24 -2.26
C THR A 160 -3.92 20.30 -2.67
N ASN A 161 -3.18 20.07 -3.76
CA ASN A 161 -2.15 20.99 -4.24
C ASN A 161 -2.72 22.15 -5.07
N ASP A 162 -3.80 21.91 -5.81
CA ASP A 162 -4.41 22.92 -6.71
C ASP A 162 -5.31 23.89 -5.94
N TYR A 163 -5.94 23.44 -4.84
CA TYR A 163 -6.85 24.26 -4.06
C TYR A 163 -6.14 25.42 -3.39
N LYS A 164 -6.75 26.60 -3.50
CA LYS A 164 -6.34 27.80 -2.78
C LYS A 164 -7.53 28.69 -2.45
N LEU A 165 -7.60 29.12 -1.20
CA LEU A 165 -8.49 30.19 -0.75
C LEU A 165 -7.67 31.47 -0.69
N VAL A 166 -8.00 32.43 -1.53
CA VAL A 166 -7.33 33.73 -1.57
C VAL A 166 -8.16 34.73 -0.78
N ILE A 167 -7.57 35.35 0.25
CA ILE A 167 -8.17 36.42 1.05
C ILE A 167 -7.41 37.69 0.77
N THR A 168 -8.10 38.77 0.37
CA THR A 168 -7.52 40.08 0.10
C THR A 168 -7.95 41.11 1.13
N ASP A 169 -9.02 40.87 1.88
CA ASP A 169 -9.48 41.76 2.94
C ASP A 169 -8.95 41.29 4.30
N LYS A 170 -8.09 42.08 4.92
CA LYS A 170 -7.49 41.79 6.23
C LYS A 170 -8.52 41.58 7.33
N SER A 171 -9.72 42.14 7.22
CA SER A 171 -10.78 41.94 8.23
C SER A 171 -11.28 40.48 8.32
N GLN A 172 -11.15 39.74 7.23
CA GLN A 172 -11.53 38.30 7.16
C GLN A 172 -10.52 37.38 7.84
N LEU A 173 -9.38 37.91 8.31
CA LEU A 173 -8.38 37.14 9.08
C LEU A 173 -8.61 37.22 10.59
N ALA A 174 -9.70 37.81 11.04
CA ALA A 174 -10.04 37.93 12.45
C ALA A 174 -10.11 36.55 13.11
N GLY A 175 -9.53 36.45 14.32
CA GLY A 175 -9.46 35.20 15.09
C GLY A 175 -8.27 34.31 14.77
N LEU A 176 -7.66 34.44 13.57
CA LEU A 176 -6.54 33.58 13.18
C LEU A 176 -5.25 33.89 13.97
N PRO A 177 -4.48 32.88 14.37
CA PRO A 177 -3.16 33.04 14.96
C PRO A 177 -2.22 33.80 14.02
N GLU A 178 -1.37 34.69 14.56
CA GLU A 178 -0.42 35.51 13.78
C GLU A 178 0.48 34.63 12.89
N SER A 179 0.98 33.50 13.41
CA SER A 179 1.80 32.56 12.64
C SER A 179 1.08 31.95 11.43
N ALA A 180 -0.24 31.74 11.52
CA ALA A 180 -1.04 31.24 10.38
C ALA A 180 -1.24 32.33 9.32
N VAL A 181 -1.41 33.59 9.74
CA VAL A 181 -1.52 34.73 8.84
C VAL A 181 -0.19 34.99 8.12
N GLU A 182 0.95 34.95 8.82
CA GLU A 182 2.28 35.07 8.23
C GLU A 182 2.56 33.96 7.20
N ALA A 183 2.30 32.70 7.53
CA ALA A 183 2.47 31.58 6.62
C ALA A 183 1.57 31.71 5.36
N ALA A 184 0.34 32.21 5.53
CA ALA A 184 -0.57 32.46 4.41
C ALA A 184 -0.09 33.63 3.50
N ALA A 185 0.56 34.63 4.06
CA ALA A 185 1.18 35.72 3.30
C ALA A 185 2.41 35.23 2.52
N GLU A 186 3.26 34.40 3.12
CA GLU A 186 4.39 33.75 2.47
C GLU A 186 3.94 32.89 1.28
N THR A 187 2.92 32.03 1.50
CA THR A 187 2.31 31.20 0.46
C THR A 187 1.74 32.07 -0.69
N ALA A 188 1.14 33.21 -0.39
CA ALA A 188 0.65 34.15 -1.41
C ALA A 188 1.80 34.68 -2.24
N GLY A 189 2.92 35.06 -1.60
CA GLY A 189 4.14 35.53 -2.28
C GLY A 189 4.74 34.49 -3.21
N GLU A 190 4.86 33.23 -2.75
CA GLU A 190 5.36 32.10 -3.56
C GLU A 190 4.46 31.82 -4.78
N LYS A 191 3.15 31.99 -4.63
CA LYS A 191 2.17 31.75 -5.71
C LYS A 191 1.95 32.99 -6.59
N GLY A 192 2.62 34.12 -6.31
CA GLY A 192 2.48 35.38 -7.07
C GLY A 192 1.07 35.98 -6.97
N VAL A 193 0.39 35.82 -5.84
CA VAL A 193 -0.98 36.29 -5.57
C VAL A 193 -0.93 37.40 -4.51
N GLU A 194 -1.74 38.44 -4.66
CA GLU A 194 -1.89 39.48 -3.64
C GLU A 194 -2.79 39.02 -2.50
N GLY A 195 -2.40 39.31 -1.24
CA GLY A 195 -3.17 38.98 -0.04
C GLY A 195 -2.61 37.78 0.70
N TRP A 196 -3.49 36.88 1.14
CA TRP A 196 -3.19 35.70 1.92
C TRP A 196 -3.78 34.46 1.25
N VAL A 197 -2.99 33.39 1.15
CA VAL A 197 -3.41 32.11 0.54
C VAL A 197 -3.44 31.01 1.56
N PHE A 198 -4.63 30.43 1.78
CA PHE A 198 -4.83 29.22 2.55
C PHE A 198 -5.04 28.05 1.60
N THR A 199 -4.46 26.90 1.97
CA THR A 199 -4.48 25.67 1.18
C THR A 199 -5.11 24.51 1.96
N LEU A 200 -5.31 23.35 1.33
CA LEU A 200 -5.74 22.12 2.01
C LEU A 200 -4.59 21.37 2.70
N GLN A 201 -3.38 21.91 2.70
CA GLN A 201 -2.28 21.36 3.48
C GLN A 201 -2.56 21.52 4.98
N ALA A 202 -2.33 20.45 5.77
CA ALA A 202 -2.70 20.43 7.19
C ALA A 202 -2.20 21.62 8.02
N PRO A 203 -0.97 22.16 7.85
CA PRO A 203 -0.53 23.34 8.56
C PRO A 203 -1.29 24.62 8.19
N SER A 204 -1.92 24.67 7.01
CA SER A 204 -2.68 25.83 6.52
C SER A 204 -4.13 25.79 7.02
N TYR A 205 -4.89 24.73 6.72
CA TYR A 205 -6.30 24.67 7.11
C TYR A 205 -6.49 24.33 8.58
N GLY A 206 -5.55 23.64 9.21
CA GLY A 206 -5.63 23.22 10.61
C GLY A 206 -5.89 24.37 11.57
N PRO A 207 -5.09 25.45 11.58
CA PRO A 207 -5.40 26.64 12.38
C PRO A 207 -6.56 27.47 11.80
N PHE A 208 -6.83 27.43 10.49
CA PHE A 208 -7.89 28.22 9.87
C PHE A 208 -9.28 27.79 10.38
N LEU A 209 -9.60 26.49 10.37
CA LEU A 209 -10.92 25.99 10.69
C LEU A 209 -11.40 26.30 12.13
N PRO A 210 -10.58 26.15 13.19
CA PRO A 210 -11.03 26.41 14.56
C PRO A 210 -10.98 27.88 14.97
N TYR A 211 -10.20 28.73 14.28
CA TYR A 211 -9.93 30.11 14.75
C TYR A 211 -10.49 31.21 13.86
N ALA A 212 -10.85 30.92 12.60
CA ALA A 212 -11.47 31.95 11.76
C ALA A 212 -12.85 32.34 12.30
N GLU A 213 -13.08 33.66 12.39
CA GLU A 213 -14.36 34.23 12.89
C GLU A 213 -15.36 34.52 11.76
N SER A 214 -14.95 34.39 10.51
CA SER A 214 -15.77 34.71 9.31
C SER A 214 -16.14 33.45 8.53
#